data_a929e923e1545b7ba64e7eb0a96c379a
#
_entry.id   a929e923e1545b7ba64e7eb0a96c379a
#
_cell.length_a   1.000
_cell.length_b   1.000
_cell.length_c   1.000
_cell.angle_alpha   90.00
_cell.angle_beta   90.00
_cell.angle_gamma   90.00
#
_symmetry.space_group_name_H-M   'P 1'
#
loop_
_entity.id
_entity.type
_entity.pdbx_description
1 polymer ?
#
loop_
_entity_poly.entity_id
_entity_poly.type
_entity_poly.pdbx_seq_one_letter_code
_entity_poly.pdbx_strand_id
1 'polypeptide(L)'
;MADSDVITPTELRFERLLDAPVDTVWRWLVEPELRARWFMGGPTEQRVGGKLGLTFAHENLSDGDVPTPERFAGNAGASWHETITRYEPPRVLAFSWSGGNAGEVTFTLSPEGERTRLTLVHARLRGAGDARNFGGGWLSHLAVLEARLAGRPVPDFWAIHTDAERRATAAV
;
A
#
# COMPACT_ATOMS: atom_id res chain seq x y z
N MET A 1 5.92 -11.92 16.77
CA MET A 1 4.55 -12.34 16.42
C MET A 1 4.46 -12.44 14.91
N ALA A 2 3.86 -13.50 14.40
CA ALA A 2 3.69 -13.65 12.96
C ALA A 2 2.75 -12.57 12.42
N ASP A 3 3.00 -12.15 11.19
CA ASP A 3 2.07 -11.27 10.49
C ASP A 3 0.78 -12.04 10.20
N SER A 4 -0.35 -11.34 10.27
CA SER A 4 -1.65 -11.91 9.98
C SER A 4 -2.29 -11.19 8.80
N ASP A 5 -2.85 -11.96 7.90
CA ASP A 5 -3.56 -11.47 6.73
C ASP A 5 -4.99 -12.01 6.75
N VAL A 6 -5.95 -11.12 6.61
CA VAL A 6 -7.37 -11.46 6.48
C VAL A 6 -7.89 -10.86 5.20
N ILE A 7 -8.42 -11.70 4.32
CA ILE A 7 -9.01 -11.31 3.05
C ILE A 7 -10.42 -11.84 2.99
N THR A 8 -11.39 -10.94 2.94
CA THR A 8 -12.80 -11.26 2.76
C THR A 8 -13.37 -10.49 1.58
N PRO A 9 -14.54 -10.85 1.05
CA PRO A 9 -15.14 -10.09 -0.06
C PRO A 9 -15.44 -8.62 0.24
N THR A 10 -15.49 -8.23 1.50
CA THR A 10 -15.88 -6.87 1.91
C THR A 10 -14.78 -6.09 2.62
N GLU A 11 -13.72 -6.78 3.06
CA GLU A 11 -12.64 -6.14 3.82
C GLU A 11 -11.33 -6.90 3.70
N LEU A 12 -10.24 -6.13 3.62
CA LEU A 12 -8.87 -6.63 3.72
C LEU A 12 -8.26 -6.09 5.00
N ARG A 13 -7.49 -6.93 5.69
CA ARG A 13 -6.72 -6.53 6.87
C ARG A 13 -5.35 -7.18 6.82
N PHE A 14 -4.31 -6.36 6.88
CA PHE A 14 -2.92 -6.81 6.89
C PHE A 14 -2.19 -6.19 8.06
N GLU A 15 -1.34 -6.96 8.73
CA GLU A 15 -0.47 -6.47 9.80
C GLU A 15 0.98 -6.78 9.45
N ARG A 16 1.86 -5.81 9.68
CA ARG A 16 3.30 -5.94 9.44
C ARG A 16 4.09 -5.32 10.58
N LEU A 17 5.14 -6.00 10.98
CA LEU A 17 6.13 -5.44 11.90
C LEU A 17 7.28 -4.89 11.06
N LEU A 18 7.36 -3.57 10.98
CA LEU A 18 8.30 -2.85 10.12
C LEU A 18 9.57 -2.48 10.88
N ASP A 19 10.72 -2.62 10.23
CA ASP A 19 12.03 -2.40 10.81
C ASP A 19 12.44 -0.91 10.77
N ALA A 20 11.60 -0.09 11.35
CA ALA A 20 11.81 1.36 11.46
C ALA A 20 10.91 1.94 12.57
N PRO A 21 11.30 3.05 13.21
CA PRO A 21 10.46 3.73 14.20
C PRO A 21 9.24 4.41 13.53
N VAL A 22 8.22 4.68 14.35
CA VAL A 22 6.93 5.23 13.89
C VAL A 22 7.09 6.50 13.04
N ASP A 23 7.94 7.43 13.45
CA ASP A 23 8.12 8.69 12.70
C ASP A 23 8.70 8.45 11.31
N THR A 24 9.61 7.50 11.17
CA THR A 24 10.15 7.10 9.86
C THR A 24 9.07 6.46 8.99
N VAL A 25 8.31 5.50 9.54
CA VAL A 25 7.23 4.86 8.78
C VAL A 25 6.18 5.88 8.34
N TRP A 26 5.83 6.82 9.23
CA TRP A 26 4.89 7.89 8.89
C TRP A 26 5.35 8.70 7.68
N ARG A 27 6.63 9.07 7.63
CA ARG A 27 7.20 9.77 6.47
C ARG A 27 7.05 8.96 5.17
N TRP A 28 7.21 7.64 5.24
CA TRP A 28 7.04 6.76 4.08
C TRP A 28 5.58 6.65 3.61
N LEU A 29 4.62 7.01 4.47
CA LEU A 29 3.21 7.11 4.07
C LEU A 29 2.89 8.46 3.42
N VAL A 30 3.42 9.57 3.94
CA VAL A 30 2.98 10.92 3.56
C VAL A 30 3.93 11.68 2.63
N GLU A 31 5.23 11.43 2.67
CA GLU A 31 6.19 12.10 1.79
C GLU A 31 6.17 11.48 0.39
N PRO A 32 5.94 12.28 -0.68
CA PRO A 32 5.77 11.75 -2.03
C PRO A 32 6.92 10.86 -2.51
N GLU A 33 8.17 11.29 -2.33
CA GLU A 33 9.36 10.58 -2.78
C GLU A 33 9.54 9.25 -2.04
N LEU A 34 9.26 9.21 -0.74
CA LEU A 34 9.35 8.00 0.06
C LEU A 34 8.21 7.04 -0.25
N ARG A 35 6.99 7.55 -0.40
CA ARG A 35 5.84 6.73 -0.77
C ARG A 35 6.02 6.11 -2.16
N ALA A 36 6.62 6.83 -3.10
CA ALA A 36 6.91 6.30 -4.44
C ALA A 36 7.88 5.11 -4.44
N ARG A 37 8.64 4.91 -3.38
CA ARG A 37 9.61 3.80 -3.30
C ARG A 37 8.96 2.45 -2.99
N TRP A 38 7.70 2.44 -2.57
CA TRP A 38 7.01 1.19 -2.24
C TRP A 38 5.58 1.11 -2.78
N PHE A 39 4.98 2.25 -3.10
CA PHE A 39 3.61 2.35 -3.56
C PHE A 39 3.50 3.35 -4.74
N MET A 40 2.64 4.33 -4.63
CA MET A 40 2.47 5.39 -5.60
C MET A 40 2.75 6.74 -4.94
N GLY A 41 3.60 7.54 -5.55
CA GLY A 41 3.93 8.89 -5.10
C GLY A 41 2.94 9.92 -5.64
N GLY A 42 3.09 11.14 -5.18
CA GLY A 42 2.30 12.28 -5.58
C GLY A 42 2.12 13.26 -4.43
N PRO A 43 1.71 14.51 -4.71
CA PRO A 43 1.51 15.53 -3.68
C PRO A 43 0.54 15.06 -2.59
N THR A 44 0.88 15.36 -1.34
CA THR A 44 0.04 15.02 -0.19
C THR A 44 -0.34 16.29 0.56
N GLU A 45 -1.61 16.63 0.56
CA GLU A 45 -2.13 17.69 1.42
C GLU A 45 -2.40 17.10 2.81
N GLN A 46 -1.52 17.37 3.76
CA GLN A 46 -1.48 16.69 5.06
C GLN A 46 -2.56 17.24 6.01
N ARG A 47 -3.82 16.95 5.70
CA ARG A 47 -5.00 17.34 6.48
C ARG A 47 -6.22 16.51 6.09
N VAL A 48 -7.22 16.45 6.96
CA VAL A 48 -8.54 15.88 6.61
C VAL A 48 -9.16 16.70 5.48
N GLY A 49 -9.74 16.05 4.49
CA GLY A 49 -10.26 16.69 3.28
C GLY A 49 -9.20 17.03 2.24
N GLY A 50 -7.91 16.83 2.57
CA GLY A 50 -6.80 17.05 1.65
C GLY A 50 -6.72 15.98 0.57
N LYS A 51 -5.98 16.31 -0.49
CA LYS A 51 -5.73 15.39 -1.62
C LYS A 51 -4.51 14.54 -1.35
N LEU A 52 -4.64 13.23 -1.55
CA LEU A 52 -3.53 12.29 -1.63
C LEU A 52 -3.31 11.96 -3.10
N GLY A 53 -2.28 12.55 -3.71
CA GLY A 53 -1.93 12.29 -5.09
C GLY A 53 -1.31 10.90 -5.26
N LEU A 54 -1.72 10.20 -6.31
CA LEU A 54 -1.25 8.86 -6.63
C LEU A 54 -0.86 8.81 -8.11
N THR A 55 0.39 8.45 -8.39
CA THR A 55 0.92 8.27 -9.74
C THR A 55 1.39 6.85 -9.91
N PHE A 56 0.87 6.16 -10.93
CA PHE A 56 1.28 4.80 -11.25
C PHE A 56 2.65 4.81 -11.93
N ALA A 57 3.68 4.40 -11.21
CA ALA A 57 5.07 4.34 -11.66
C ALA A 57 5.75 3.07 -11.15
N HIS A 58 5.13 1.92 -11.41
CA HIS A 58 5.55 0.62 -10.84
C HIS A 58 6.87 0.12 -11.41
N GLU A 59 7.35 0.68 -12.53
CA GLU A 59 8.70 0.47 -13.03
C GLU A 59 9.79 0.87 -12.02
N ASN A 60 9.46 1.75 -11.09
CA ASN A 60 10.39 2.22 -10.04
C ASN A 60 10.42 1.31 -8.81
N LEU A 61 9.57 0.29 -8.74
CA LEU A 61 9.47 -0.59 -7.57
C LEU A 61 10.46 -1.75 -7.59
N SER A 62 11.00 -2.08 -8.76
CA SER A 62 12.11 -3.05 -8.89
C SER A 62 13.45 -2.32 -8.86
N ASP A 63 14.48 -2.98 -8.28
CA ASP A 63 15.84 -2.42 -8.26
C ASP A 63 16.52 -2.53 -9.64
N GLY A 64 16.09 -3.52 -10.44
CA GLY A 64 16.56 -3.71 -11.79
C GLY A 64 15.57 -3.20 -12.84
N ASP A 65 15.97 -3.32 -14.09
CA ASP A 65 15.14 -2.98 -15.22
C ASP A 65 14.22 -4.17 -15.56
N VAL A 66 13.05 -4.19 -14.95
CA VAL A 66 12.06 -5.25 -15.13
C VAL A 66 10.88 -4.68 -15.93
N PRO A 67 10.53 -5.27 -17.09
CA PRO A 67 9.44 -4.77 -17.90
C PRO A 67 8.09 -4.91 -17.19
N THR A 68 7.26 -3.87 -17.30
CA THR A 68 5.89 -3.91 -16.82
C THR A 68 5.07 -4.89 -17.66
N PRO A 69 4.31 -5.82 -17.05
CA PRO A 69 3.42 -6.72 -17.79
C PRO A 69 2.44 -5.95 -18.68
N GLU A 70 2.13 -6.50 -19.85
CA GLU A 70 1.27 -5.85 -20.85
C GLU A 70 -0.06 -5.37 -20.27
N ARG A 71 -0.69 -6.17 -19.41
CA ARG A 71 -1.98 -5.82 -18.79
C ARG A 71 -1.93 -4.57 -17.88
N PHE A 72 -0.75 -4.16 -17.44
CA PHE A 72 -0.54 -2.95 -16.62
C PHE A 72 0.17 -1.82 -17.38
N ALA A 73 0.70 -2.09 -18.57
CA ALA A 73 1.49 -1.10 -19.32
C ALA A 73 0.70 0.18 -19.64
N GLY A 74 -0.60 0.05 -19.88
CA GLY A 74 -1.49 1.20 -20.12
C GLY A 74 -1.71 2.10 -18.91
N ASN A 75 -1.36 1.67 -17.70
CA ASN A 75 -1.51 2.46 -16.48
C ASN A 75 -0.27 3.33 -16.21
N ALA A 76 0.84 3.09 -16.89
CA ALA A 76 2.09 3.82 -16.66
C ALA A 76 1.88 5.34 -16.82
N GLY A 77 2.29 6.09 -15.79
CA GLY A 77 2.15 7.54 -15.75
C GLY A 77 0.74 8.05 -15.42
N ALA A 78 -0.25 7.18 -15.22
CA ALA A 78 -1.57 7.60 -14.80
C ALA A 78 -1.51 8.24 -13.41
N SER A 79 -2.16 9.38 -13.25
CA SER A 79 -2.21 10.13 -11.99
C SER A 79 -3.65 10.49 -11.65
N TRP A 80 -3.96 10.38 -10.36
CA TRP A 80 -5.24 10.83 -9.79
C TRP A 80 -5.02 11.22 -8.33
N HIS A 81 -6.08 11.54 -7.63
CA HIS A 81 -6.00 11.75 -6.18
C HIS A 81 -7.19 11.11 -5.47
N GLU A 82 -6.96 10.71 -4.24
CA GLU A 82 -7.98 10.31 -3.28
C GLU A 82 -8.13 11.40 -2.22
N THR A 83 -9.20 11.34 -1.44
CA THR A 83 -9.44 12.30 -0.36
C THR A 83 -8.99 11.69 0.97
N ILE A 84 -8.19 12.44 1.74
CA ILE A 84 -7.80 12.05 3.10
C ILE A 84 -9.02 12.22 4.01
N THR A 85 -9.43 11.12 4.66
CA THR A 85 -10.60 11.07 5.54
C THR A 85 -10.24 11.08 7.03
N ARG A 86 -9.03 10.61 7.38
CA ARG A 86 -8.45 10.75 8.73
C ARG A 86 -6.98 11.12 8.62
N TYR A 87 -6.56 12.03 9.47
CA TYR A 87 -5.18 12.50 9.53
C TYR A 87 -4.79 12.74 10.99
N GLU A 88 -4.12 11.78 11.60
CA GLU A 88 -3.71 11.82 13.02
C GLU A 88 -2.24 11.42 13.11
N PRO A 89 -1.31 12.33 12.75
CA PRO A 89 0.11 12.02 12.74
C PRO A 89 0.65 11.75 14.16
N PRO A 90 1.57 10.83 14.33
CA PRO A 90 2.14 9.93 13.31
C PRO A 90 1.46 8.55 13.32
N ARG A 91 0.18 8.45 13.65
CA ARG A 91 -0.50 7.19 14.00
C ARG A 91 -1.53 6.71 13.00
N VAL A 92 -2.33 7.62 12.41
CA VAL A 92 -3.45 7.22 11.56
C VAL A 92 -3.51 8.06 10.30
N LEU A 93 -3.56 7.39 9.16
CA LEU A 93 -3.84 7.97 7.85
C LEU A 93 -4.92 7.14 7.19
N ALA A 94 -6.04 7.77 6.83
CA ALA A 94 -7.08 7.12 6.05
C ALA A 94 -7.45 7.96 4.83
N PHE A 95 -7.81 7.29 3.75
CA PHE A 95 -8.21 7.95 2.51
C PHE A 95 -9.21 7.09 1.73
N SER A 96 -9.99 7.74 0.89
CA SER A 96 -10.94 7.10 -0.01
C SER A 96 -10.22 6.22 -1.04
N TRP A 97 -10.94 5.27 -1.61
CA TRP A 97 -10.46 4.49 -2.76
C TRP A 97 -11.49 4.57 -3.88
N SER A 98 -11.05 4.97 -5.08
CA SER A 98 -11.93 5.27 -6.22
C SER A 98 -13.02 6.28 -5.83
N GLY A 99 -12.64 7.37 -5.17
CA GLY A 99 -13.56 8.40 -4.69
C GLY A 99 -14.57 7.90 -3.64
N GLY A 100 -14.28 6.78 -2.99
CA GLY A 100 -15.16 6.11 -2.03
C GLY A 100 -15.99 4.98 -2.63
N ASN A 101 -16.05 4.84 -3.95
CA ASN A 101 -16.81 3.77 -4.62
C ASN A 101 -16.26 2.37 -4.33
N ALA A 102 -14.97 2.27 -4.07
CA ALA A 102 -14.30 1.01 -3.71
C ALA A 102 -13.77 1.04 -2.27
N GLY A 103 -14.42 1.80 -1.40
CA GLY A 103 -14.19 1.79 0.04
C GLY A 103 -13.20 2.84 0.55
N GLU A 104 -12.55 2.50 1.65
CA GLU A 104 -11.62 3.36 2.37
C GLU A 104 -10.44 2.55 2.87
N VAL A 105 -9.26 3.13 2.76
CA VAL A 105 -8.01 2.54 3.25
C VAL A 105 -7.59 3.28 4.51
N THR A 106 -7.25 2.54 5.55
CA THR A 106 -6.75 3.08 6.82
C THR A 106 -5.42 2.43 7.17
N PHE A 107 -4.38 3.25 7.36
CA PHE A 107 -3.13 2.85 7.98
C PHE A 107 -3.13 3.26 9.45
N THR A 108 -2.81 2.31 10.32
CA THR A 108 -2.61 2.58 11.75
C THR A 108 -1.20 2.13 12.14
N LEU A 109 -0.45 3.01 12.81
CA LEU A 109 0.91 2.75 13.28
C LEU A 109 0.95 2.71 14.79
N SER A 110 1.66 1.72 15.32
CA SER A 110 1.85 1.52 16.76
C SER A 110 3.31 1.16 17.03
N PRO A 111 3.98 1.81 17.99
CA PRO A 111 5.37 1.50 18.30
C PRO A 111 5.50 0.15 18.99
N GLU A 112 6.52 -0.61 18.59
CA GLU A 112 6.98 -1.83 19.26
C GLU A 112 8.49 -1.76 19.43
N GLY A 113 8.95 -1.10 20.51
CA GLY A 113 10.36 -0.76 20.69
C GLY A 113 10.82 0.21 19.59
N GLU A 114 11.87 -0.14 18.87
CA GLU A 114 12.38 0.66 17.74
C GLU A 114 11.72 0.30 16.40
N ARG A 115 10.77 -0.64 16.41
CA ARG A 115 10.00 -1.05 15.25
C ARG A 115 8.58 -0.53 15.31
N THR A 116 7.86 -0.70 14.23
CA THR A 116 6.48 -0.23 14.10
C THR A 116 5.59 -1.35 13.64
N ARG A 117 4.48 -1.58 14.36
CA ARG A 117 3.38 -2.39 13.86
C ARG A 117 2.49 -1.51 12.99
N LEU A 118 2.41 -1.88 11.72
CA LEU A 118 1.49 -1.26 10.76
C LEU A 118 0.30 -2.18 10.59
N THR A 119 -0.90 -1.60 10.70
CA THR A 119 -2.14 -2.26 10.30
C THR A 119 -2.73 -1.50 9.13
N LEU A 120 -2.99 -2.21 8.02
CA LEU A 120 -3.73 -1.71 6.89
C LEU A 120 -5.10 -2.36 6.85
N VAL A 121 -6.15 -1.55 6.80
CA VAL A 121 -7.52 -2.02 6.58
C VAL A 121 -8.07 -1.35 5.33
N HIS A 122 -8.55 -2.14 4.37
CA HIS A 122 -9.29 -1.65 3.22
C HIS A 122 -10.72 -2.16 3.35
N ALA A 123 -11.60 -1.30 3.82
CA ALA A 123 -12.99 -1.64 4.14
C ALA A 123 -13.96 -1.24 3.03
N ARG A 124 -15.14 -1.83 3.05
CA ARG A 124 -16.25 -1.54 2.13
C ARG A 124 -15.92 -1.86 0.66
N LEU A 125 -15.31 -3.01 0.44
CA LEU A 125 -15.11 -3.55 -0.91
C LEU A 125 -16.45 -3.95 -1.53
N ARG A 126 -16.50 -3.96 -2.85
CA ARG A 126 -17.71 -4.30 -3.63
C ARG A 126 -17.91 -5.81 -3.83
N GLY A 127 -16.99 -6.64 -3.35
CA GLY A 127 -17.07 -8.09 -3.45
C GLY A 127 -15.73 -8.76 -3.72
N ALA A 128 -15.79 -10.06 -4.02
CA ALA A 128 -14.61 -10.91 -4.21
C ALA A 128 -13.64 -10.41 -5.30
N GLY A 129 -14.17 -9.77 -6.35
CA GLY A 129 -13.33 -9.19 -7.41
C GLY A 129 -12.40 -8.11 -6.89
N ASP A 130 -12.94 -7.17 -6.11
CA ASP A 130 -12.14 -6.14 -5.45
C ASP A 130 -11.13 -6.76 -4.47
N ALA A 131 -11.59 -7.75 -3.69
CA ALA A 131 -10.74 -8.41 -2.69
C ALA A 131 -9.52 -9.09 -3.33
N ARG A 132 -9.70 -9.75 -4.48
CA ARG A 132 -8.58 -10.36 -5.24
C ARG A 132 -7.64 -9.29 -5.78
N ASN A 133 -8.19 -8.29 -6.45
CA ASN A 133 -7.41 -7.23 -7.11
C ASN A 133 -6.64 -6.39 -6.09
N PHE A 134 -7.34 -5.79 -5.14
CA PHE A 134 -6.71 -4.93 -4.13
C PHE A 134 -5.89 -5.73 -3.12
N GLY A 135 -6.32 -6.95 -2.78
CA GLY A 135 -5.56 -7.85 -1.91
C GLY A 135 -4.20 -8.18 -2.50
N GLY A 136 -4.14 -8.55 -3.78
CA GLY A 136 -2.88 -8.77 -4.50
C GLY A 136 -2.01 -7.52 -4.54
N GLY A 137 -2.63 -6.37 -4.80
CA GLY A 137 -1.94 -5.08 -4.79
C GLY A 137 -1.32 -4.76 -3.43
N TRP A 138 -2.12 -4.80 -2.36
CA TRP A 138 -1.63 -4.48 -1.02
C TRP A 138 -0.57 -5.45 -0.52
N LEU A 139 -0.76 -6.76 -0.73
CA LEU A 139 0.26 -7.76 -0.36
C LEU A 139 1.59 -7.47 -1.03
N SER A 140 1.60 -7.15 -2.33
CA SER A 140 2.83 -6.86 -3.06
C SER A 140 3.47 -5.54 -2.62
N HIS A 141 2.69 -4.49 -2.44
CA HIS A 141 3.21 -3.19 -2.00
C HIS A 141 3.75 -3.24 -0.56
N LEU A 142 3.07 -3.94 0.34
CA LEU A 142 3.56 -4.11 1.71
C LEU A 142 4.86 -4.92 1.75
N ALA A 143 5.02 -5.92 0.89
CA ALA A 143 6.28 -6.66 0.77
C ALA A 143 7.44 -5.75 0.34
N VAL A 144 7.19 -4.80 -0.57
CA VAL A 144 8.20 -3.80 -0.96
C VAL A 144 8.51 -2.86 0.20
N LEU A 145 7.51 -2.37 0.91
CA LEU A 145 7.71 -1.51 2.08
C LEU A 145 8.58 -2.18 3.14
N GLU A 146 8.27 -3.44 3.47
CA GLU A 146 9.08 -4.22 4.41
C GLU A 146 10.53 -4.33 3.96
N ALA A 147 10.75 -4.68 2.69
CA ALA A 147 12.08 -4.84 2.12
C ALA A 147 12.86 -3.52 2.16
N ARG A 148 12.24 -2.41 1.75
CA ARG A 148 12.88 -1.09 1.73
C ARG A 148 13.31 -0.65 3.13
N LEU A 149 12.43 -0.78 4.12
CA LEU A 149 12.74 -0.38 5.50
C LEU A 149 13.77 -1.29 6.17
N ALA A 150 13.86 -2.55 5.75
CA ALA A 150 14.87 -3.49 6.23
C ALA A 150 16.18 -3.45 5.44
N GLY A 151 16.28 -2.59 4.42
CA GLY A 151 17.47 -2.50 3.56
C GLY A 151 17.68 -3.73 2.68
N ARG A 152 16.63 -4.50 2.40
CA ARG A 152 16.68 -5.66 1.52
C ARG A 152 16.38 -5.28 0.06
N PRO A 153 16.97 -5.98 -0.91
CA PRO A 153 16.70 -5.72 -2.33
C PRO A 153 15.27 -6.14 -2.73
N VAL A 154 14.77 -5.47 -3.78
CA VAL A 154 13.54 -5.83 -4.48
C VAL A 154 13.91 -6.08 -5.95
N PRO A 155 14.39 -7.27 -6.31
CA PRO A 155 14.87 -7.52 -7.67
C PRO A 155 13.77 -7.41 -8.71
N ASP A 156 12.57 -7.92 -8.41
CA ASP A 156 11.46 -8.00 -9.36
C ASP A 156 10.11 -7.83 -8.63
N PHE A 157 9.55 -6.64 -8.72
CA PHE A 157 8.23 -6.34 -8.16
C PHE A 157 7.12 -7.21 -8.78
N TRP A 158 7.19 -7.46 -10.08
CA TRP A 158 6.11 -8.19 -10.76
C TRP A 158 6.08 -9.67 -10.41
N ALA A 159 7.21 -10.26 -10.06
CA ALA A 159 7.24 -11.60 -9.49
C ALA A 159 6.55 -11.63 -8.10
N ILE A 160 6.80 -10.63 -7.26
CA ILE A 160 6.11 -10.45 -5.97
C ILE A 160 4.61 -10.28 -6.20
N HIS A 161 4.22 -9.45 -7.17
CA HIS A 161 2.82 -9.19 -7.49
C HIS A 161 2.08 -10.45 -7.97
N THR A 162 2.70 -11.24 -8.83
CA THR A 162 2.12 -12.50 -9.34
C THR A 162 1.85 -13.48 -8.19
N ASP A 163 2.78 -13.61 -7.25
CA ASP A 163 2.59 -14.47 -6.07
C ASP A 163 1.48 -13.91 -5.16
N ALA A 164 1.46 -12.60 -4.95
CA ALA A 164 0.46 -11.93 -4.14
C ALA A 164 -0.96 -12.10 -4.70
N GLU A 165 -1.14 -11.96 -6.01
CA GLU A 165 -2.42 -12.19 -6.66
C GLU A 165 -2.92 -13.64 -6.48
N ARG A 166 -2.02 -14.59 -6.61
CA ARG A 166 -2.35 -16.00 -6.41
C ARG A 166 -2.83 -16.25 -4.97
N ARG A 167 -2.15 -15.67 -3.99
CA ARG A 167 -2.53 -15.77 -2.57
C ARG A 167 -3.88 -15.11 -2.30
N ALA A 168 -4.11 -13.91 -2.81
CA ALA A 168 -5.37 -13.20 -2.66
C ALA A 168 -6.53 -13.95 -3.34
N THR A 169 -6.29 -14.53 -4.50
CA THR A 169 -7.29 -15.33 -5.23
C THR A 169 -7.65 -16.60 -4.47
N ALA A 170 -6.68 -17.25 -3.82
CA ALA A 170 -6.93 -18.46 -3.04
C ALA A 170 -7.70 -18.20 -1.73
N ALA A 171 -7.71 -16.95 -1.24
CA ALA A 171 -8.36 -16.58 0.02
C ALA A 171 -9.86 -16.26 -0.11
N VAL A 172 -10.37 -16.00 -1.33
CA VAL A 172 -11.78 -15.59 -1.59
C VAL A 172 -12.40 -16.32 -2.76
#